data_bdfc4a9aa078f5509145e6513560f071
#
_entry.id   bdfc4a9aa078f5509145e6513560f071
#
_cell.length_a   1.000
_cell.length_b   1.000
_cell.length_c   1.000
_cell.angle_alpha   90.00
_cell.angle_beta   90.00
_cell.angle_gamma   90.00
#
_symmetry.space_group_name_H-M   'P 1'
#
loop_
_entity.id
_entity.type
_entity.pdbx_description
1 polymer ?
#
loop_
_entity_poly.entity_id
_entity_poly.type
_entity_poly.pdbx_seq_one_letter_code
_entity_poly.pdbx_strand_id
1 'polypeptide(L)'
;MRKQKMIRWLAWAVAGIACVAGGIHVYQKYQEREAAIRAIEARDQAKSQEEEDLANGILTWNGKKYRRNTAMRAILCMGVDTKGEMEAQNVAGKGGDADALFLVAQDAAKDEAQIVLIPRNTMTEIEVFDYFGNPIGTETKQLTLAYAFGDGREKSCELTVGALSKLLFGLQIDGYFAVNMDSIPYFNDAVGGVPITVEDEMVAEKYPDDFKMGESVTLTGDLTEKYVRFRDINEDGSATVRLHRQKGYLKSFIQRAKESQAADKTTITRLVDGIQEKAITNMAKDQYMDMGLAMLNSPKTMEDGDFIELSGEIYQGKFEEFYPDMDELKEIVINLFYKEKA
;
A
#
# COMPACT_ATOMS: atom_id res chain seq x y z
N MET A 1 29.27 66.25 50.95
CA MET A 1 30.12 65.05 50.80
C MET A 1 29.42 63.71 51.08
N ARG A 2 28.48 63.52 52.01
CA ARG A 2 27.81 62.27 52.33
C ARG A 2 26.85 61.81 51.17
N LYS A 3 26.06 62.69 50.57
CA LYS A 3 25.14 62.35 49.50
C LYS A 3 25.80 61.82 48.18
N GLN A 4 26.94 62.38 47.80
CA GLN A 4 27.69 61.92 46.62
C GLN A 4 28.35 60.55 46.85
N LYS A 5 28.80 60.21 48.05
CA LYS A 5 29.32 58.88 48.37
C LYS A 5 28.17 57.81 48.27
N MET A 6 26.98 58.13 48.76
CA MET A 6 25.82 57.27 48.76
C MET A 6 25.35 57.00 47.35
N ILE A 7 25.31 57.99 46.45
CA ILE A 7 24.94 57.85 45.03
C ILE A 7 25.96 56.92 44.32
N ARG A 8 27.25 57.07 44.59
CA ARG A 8 28.29 56.19 44.01
C ARG A 8 28.15 54.76 44.48
N TRP A 9 27.83 54.48 45.74
CA TRP A 9 27.57 53.12 46.25
C TRP A 9 26.34 52.50 45.64
N LEU A 10 25.26 53.25 45.44
CA LEU A 10 24.07 52.80 44.75
C LEU A 10 24.35 52.45 43.27
N ALA A 11 25.12 53.26 42.56
CA ALA A 11 25.49 52.99 41.17
C ALA A 11 26.33 51.69 41.04
N TRP A 12 27.27 51.46 41.97
CA TRP A 12 28.04 50.19 41.98
C TRP A 12 27.19 48.99 42.33
N ALA A 13 26.20 49.11 43.22
CA ALA A 13 25.27 48.05 43.56
C ALA A 13 24.38 47.70 42.36
N VAL A 14 23.86 48.66 41.63
CA VAL A 14 23.05 48.47 40.41
C VAL A 14 23.89 47.81 39.31
N ALA A 15 25.15 48.25 39.11
CA ALA A 15 26.07 47.63 38.15
C ALA A 15 26.36 46.19 38.50
N GLY A 16 26.56 45.89 39.76
CA GLY A 16 26.77 44.50 40.25
C GLY A 16 25.55 43.60 39.99
N ILE A 17 24.34 44.11 40.29
CA ILE A 17 23.09 43.36 40.00
C ILE A 17 22.93 43.10 38.51
N ALA A 18 23.20 44.10 37.64
CA ALA A 18 23.13 43.96 36.20
C ALA A 18 24.14 42.92 35.66
N CYS A 19 25.36 42.89 36.19
CA CYS A 19 26.37 41.85 35.84
C CYS A 19 25.93 40.45 36.26
N VAL A 20 25.37 40.30 37.46
CA VAL A 20 24.84 39.01 37.92
C VAL A 20 23.64 38.55 37.07
N ALA A 21 22.70 39.45 36.80
CA ALA A 21 21.55 39.14 35.95
C ALA A 21 21.99 38.79 34.51
N GLY A 22 22.94 39.52 33.93
CA GLY A 22 23.57 39.20 32.66
C GLY A 22 24.25 37.83 32.65
N GLY A 23 25.00 37.51 33.70
CA GLY A 23 25.65 36.22 33.87
C GLY A 23 24.65 35.06 33.96
N ILE A 24 23.56 35.26 34.74
CA ILE A 24 22.47 34.26 34.82
C ILE A 24 21.80 34.04 33.45
N HIS A 25 21.54 35.13 32.73
CA HIS A 25 20.91 35.05 31.41
C HIS A 25 21.80 34.31 30.38
N VAL A 26 23.10 34.60 30.36
CA VAL A 26 24.07 33.91 29.50
C VAL A 26 24.18 32.43 29.89
N TYR A 27 24.20 32.10 31.18
CA TYR A 27 24.22 30.74 31.68
C TYR A 27 22.95 29.97 31.30
N GLN A 28 21.77 30.58 31.41
CA GLN A 28 20.50 29.99 30.98
C GLN A 28 20.50 29.68 29.46
N LYS A 29 20.91 30.64 28.61
CA LYS A 29 21.07 30.42 27.19
C LYS A 29 22.06 29.29 26.84
N TYR A 30 23.13 29.20 27.58
CA TYR A 30 24.09 28.10 27.41
C TYR A 30 23.46 26.74 27.73
N GLN A 31 22.73 26.65 28.84
CA GLN A 31 22.00 25.43 29.22
C GLN A 31 20.91 25.04 28.19
N GLU A 32 20.14 26.01 27.70
CA GLU A 32 19.15 25.81 26.66
C GLU A 32 19.78 25.28 25.36
N ARG A 33 20.94 25.84 24.99
CA ARG A 33 21.68 25.37 23.80
C ARG A 33 22.23 23.96 23.98
N GLU A 34 22.79 23.62 25.12
CA GLU A 34 23.25 22.25 25.40
C GLU A 34 22.11 21.25 25.44
N ALA A 35 20.95 21.62 26.01
CA ALA A 35 19.78 20.78 26.02
C ALA A 35 19.25 20.55 24.59
N ALA A 36 19.24 21.58 23.73
CA ALA A 36 18.87 21.44 22.34
C ALA A 36 19.83 20.54 21.54
N ILE A 37 21.15 20.66 21.78
CA ILE A 37 22.13 19.79 21.12
C ILE A 37 21.93 18.34 21.55
N ARG A 38 21.78 18.06 22.85
CA ARG A 38 21.52 16.70 23.37
C ARG A 38 20.21 16.11 22.83
N ALA A 39 19.17 16.95 22.65
CA ALA A 39 17.91 16.51 22.07
C ALA A 39 18.06 16.12 20.58
N ILE A 40 18.88 16.87 19.81
CA ILE A 40 19.20 16.54 18.41
C ILE A 40 20.00 15.23 18.36
N GLU A 41 21.07 15.10 19.15
CA GLU A 41 21.88 13.87 19.19
C GLU A 41 21.06 12.64 19.59
N ALA A 42 20.19 12.77 20.59
CA ALA A 42 19.29 11.70 21.00
C ALA A 42 18.29 11.32 19.88
N ARG A 43 17.78 12.30 19.14
CA ARG A 43 16.90 12.07 18.00
C ARG A 43 17.62 11.35 16.85
N ASP A 44 18.86 11.78 16.54
CA ASP A 44 19.66 11.16 15.49
C ASP A 44 20.05 9.73 15.85
N GLN A 45 20.39 9.47 17.12
CA GLN A 45 20.65 8.11 17.62
C GLN A 45 19.39 7.23 17.56
N ALA A 46 18.22 7.77 17.95
CA ALA A 46 16.96 7.05 17.87
C ALA A 46 16.59 6.70 16.42
N LYS A 47 16.81 7.64 15.48
CA LYS A 47 16.58 7.41 14.05
C LYS A 47 17.52 6.35 13.48
N SER A 48 18.80 6.40 13.80
CA SER A 48 19.79 5.40 13.38
C SER A 48 19.44 4.00 13.93
N GLN A 49 18.95 3.93 15.17
CA GLN A 49 18.54 2.67 15.77
C GLN A 49 17.26 2.11 15.12
N GLU A 50 16.30 2.98 14.74
CA GLU A 50 15.10 2.58 14.02
C GLU A 50 15.43 2.06 12.63
N GLU A 51 16.35 2.70 11.92
CA GLU A 51 16.85 2.26 10.61
C GLU A 51 17.57 0.89 10.72
N GLU A 52 18.38 0.67 11.75
CA GLU A 52 19.03 -0.62 12.02
C GLU A 52 18.00 -1.70 12.40
N ASP A 53 17.03 -1.38 13.23
CA ASP A 53 15.95 -2.30 13.61
C ASP A 53 15.14 -2.70 12.36
N LEU A 54 14.77 -1.76 11.48
CA LEU A 54 14.08 -2.04 10.22
C LEU A 54 14.91 -2.93 9.29
N ALA A 55 16.20 -2.66 9.14
CA ALA A 55 17.12 -3.49 8.35
C ALA A 55 17.20 -4.93 8.87
N ASN A 56 16.99 -5.12 10.18
CA ASN A 56 16.93 -6.43 10.84
C ASN A 56 15.50 -7.03 10.88
N GLY A 57 14.53 -6.44 10.20
CA GLY A 57 13.13 -6.88 10.17
C GLY A 57 12.41 -6.68 11.52
N ILE A 58 12.81 -5.68 12.29
CA ILE A 58 12.21 -5.32 13.57
C ILE A 58 11.47 -4.00 13.40
N LEU A 59 10.18 -4.01 13.75
CA LEU A 59 9.33 -2.82 13.78
C LEU A 59 9.04 -2.45 15.24
N THR A 60 9.20 -1.17 15.60
CA THR A 60 8.87 -0.67 16.93
C THR A 60 7.52 0.04 16.90
N TRP A 61 6.62 -0.33 17.82
CA TRP A 61 5.30 0.27 17.97
C TRP A 61 4.86 0.28 19.42
N ASN A 62 4.33 1.40 19.92
CA ASN A 62 3.86 1.58 21.29
C ASN A 62 4.86 1.07 22.35
N GLY A 63 6.17 1.33 22.13
CA GLY A 63 7.25 0.93 23.04
C GLY A 63 7.62 -0.56 23.01
N LYS A 64 6.99 -1.35 22.15
CA LYS A 64 7.28 -2.77 21.95
C LYS A 64 7.99 -3.00 20.62
N LYS A 65 8.79 -4.06 20.56
CA LYS A 65 9.47 -4.50 19.35
C LYS A 65 8.78 -5.72 18.76
N TYR A 66 8.60 -5.71 17.45
CA TYR A 66 7.96 -6.76 16.69
C TYR A 66 8.92 -7.26 15.61
N ARG A 67 9.07 -8.57 15.49
CA ARG A 67 9.90 -9.20 14.45
C ARG A 67 9.04 -9.73 13.32
N ARG A 68 9.52 -9.60 12.07
CA ARG A 68 8.88 -10.19 10.89
C ARG A 68 8.58 -11.68 11.12
N ASN A 69 7.33 -12.07 10.92
CA ASN A 69 6.89 -13.47 10.96
C ASN A 69 7.23 -14.14 9.63
N THR A 70 8.22 -15.02 9.61
CA THR A 70 8.70 -15.69 8.39
C THR A 70 7.72 -16.70 7.80
N ALA A 71 6.65 -17.07 8.54
CA ALA A 71 5.55 -17.88 7.99
C ALA A 71 4.58 -17.05 7.15
N MET A 72 4.60 -15.71 7.29
CA MET A 72 3.75 -14.80 6.53
C MET A 72 4.45 -14.37 5.24
N ARG A 73 3.75 -14.47 4.12
CA ARG A 73 4.19 -13.94 2.83
C ARG A 73 3.36 -12.71 2.48
N ALA A 74 4.03 -11.67 1.99
CA ALA A 74 3.42 -10.46 1.47
C ALA A 74 3.54 -10.44 -0.05
N ILE A 75 2.42 -10.50 -0.77
CA ILE A 75 2.42 -10.59 -2.23
C ILE A 75 1.55 -9.47 -2.80
N LEU A 76 2.15 -8.63 -3.64
CA LEU A 76 1.45 -7.53 -4.29
C LEU A 76 0.81 -7.99 -5.59
N CYS A 77 -0.50 -7.83 -5.71
CA CYS A 77 -1.24 -8.04 -6.94
C CYS A 77 -1.65 -6.68 -7.53
N MET A 78 -1.36 -6.48 -8.80
CA MET A 78 -1.58 -5.23 -9.53
C MET A 78 -2.43 -5.48 -10.77
N GLY A 79 -3.48 -4.69 -10.96
CA GLY A 79 -4.24 -4.59 -12.21
C GLY A 79 -3.82 -3.33 -12.96
N VAL A 80 -3.23 -3.49 -14.14
CA VAL A 80 -2.68 -2.40 -14.96
C VAL A 80 -3.68 -2.03 -16.07
N ASP A 81 -3.87 -0.74 -16.31
CA ASP A 81 -4.88 -0.19 -17.24
C ASP A 81 -4.47 -0.24 -18.72
N THR A 82 -3.61 -1.19 -19.08
CA THR A 82 -3.19 -1.43 -20.47
C THR A 82 -3.97 -2.57 -21.13
N LYS A 83 -3.95 -2.60 -22.47
CA LYS A 83 -4.50 -3.68 -23.31
C LYS A 83 -3.43 -4.25 -24.23
N GLY A 84 -3.65 -5.46 -24.72
CA GLY A 84 -2.69 -6.19 -25.54
C GLY A 84 -1.58 -6.83 -24.72
N GLU A 85 -0.47 -7.17 -25.37
CA GLU A 85 0.71 -7.67 -24.68
C GLU A 85 1.37 -6.56 -23.86
N MET A 86 1.79 -6.89 -22.64
CA MET A 86 2.54 -5.96 -21.81
C MET A 86 3.98 -5.90 -22.31
N GLU A 87 4.25 -4.96 -23.22
CA GLU A 87 5.57 -4.72 -23.78
C GLU A 87 6.35 -3.67 -23.01
N ALA A 88 7.68 -3.84 -22.99
CA ALA A 88 8.55 -2.87 -22.35
C ALA A 88 8.49 -1.50 -23.06
N GLN A 89 8.28 -0.45 -22.28
CA GLN A 89 8.23 0.94 -22.74
C GLN A 89 9.54 1.66 -22.44
N ASN A 90 10.00 2.48 -23.37
CA ASN A 90 11.25 3.25 -23.22
C ASN A 90 11.02 4.70 -22.75
N VAL A 91 9.77 5.06 -22.45
CA VAL A 91 9.38 6.42 -22.03
C VAL A 91 8.63 6.35 -20.72
N ALA A 92 9.16 7.00 -19.70
CA ALA A 92 8.50 7.12 -18.41
C ALA A 92 7.09 7.72 -18.57
N GLY A 93 6.12 7.17 -17.83
CA GLY A 93 4.71 7.59 -17.90
C GLY A 93 3.90 6.91 -19.00
N LYS A 94 4.46 5.94 -19.76
CA LYS A 94 3.73 5.19 -20.80
C LYS A 94 3.48 3.72 -20.48
N GLY A 95 3.94 3.24 -19.33
CA GLY A 95 3.79 1.86 -18.90
C GLY A 95 2.37 1.48 -18.45
N GLY A 96 1.44 2.44 -18.39
CA GLY A 96 0.12 2.29 -17.78
C GLY A 96 0.15 2.59 -16.27
N ASP A 97 -1.01 2.67 -15.67
CA ASP A 97 -1.20 2.89 -14.23
C ASP A 97 -1.63 1.60 -13.53
N ALA A 98 -1.14 1.34 -12.32
CA ALA A 98 -1.65 0.24 -11.50
C ALA A 98 -2.99 0.65 -10.85
N ASP A 99 -4.09 0.37 -11.54
CA ASP A 99 -5.45 0.83 -11.21
C ASP A 99 -6.16 -0.01 -10.15
N ALA A 100 -5.65 -1.21 -9.86
CA ALA A 100 -6.08 -2.08 -8.77
C ALA A 100 -4.85 -2.60 -8.03
N LEU A 101 -4.86 -2.48 -6.71
CA LEU A 101 -3.74 -2.85 -5.84
C LEU A 101 -4.27 -3.66 -4.66
N PHE A 102 -3.80 -4.89 -4.52
CA PHE A 102 -4.13 -5.79 -3.43
C PHE A 102 -2.84 -6.37 -2.83
N LEU A 103 -2.72 -6.31 -1.51
CA LEU A 103 -1.64 -7.01 -0.81
C LEU A 103 -2.20 -8.28 -0.17
N VAL A 104 -1.76 -9.43 -0.64
CA VAL A 104 -2.12 -10.72 -0.07
C VAL A 104 -1.17 -11.03 1.08
N ALA A 105 -1.71 -11.14 2.29
CA ALA A 105 -1.03 -11.63 3.49
C ALA A 105 -1.32 -13.13 3.65
N GLN A 106 -0.43 -14.00 3.17
CA GLN A 106 -0.58 -15.44 3.23
C GLN A 106 0.13 -16.01 4.45
N ASP A 107 -0.59 -16.75 5.32
CA ASP A 107 -0.01 -17.61 6.36
C ASP A 107 0.29 -18.99 5.75
N ALA A 108 1.55 -19.22 5.40
CA ALA A 108 1.99 -20.49 4.80
C ALA A 108 1.93 -21.67 5.77
N ALA A 109 1.78 -21.45 7.08
CA ALA A 109 1.65 -22.50 8.08
C ALA A 109 0.19 -22.98 8.25
N LYS A 110 -0.78 -22.15 7.87
CA LYS A 110 -2.21 -22.44 8.03
C LYS A 110 -2.97 -22.58 6.71
N ASP A 111 -2.32 -22.29 5.57
CA ASP A 111 -2.96 -22.21 4.25
C ASP A 111 -4.14 -21.21 4.23
N GLU A 112 -3.98 -20.09 4.93
CA GLU A 112 -4.94 -19.01 5.04
C GLU A 112 -4.37 -17.73 4.44
N ALA A 113 -5.24 -16.84 3.99
CA ALA A 113 -4.83 -15.54 3.49
C ALA A 113 -5.82 -14.45 3.94
N GLN A 114 -5.31 -13.24 4.09
CA GLN A 114 -6.07 -12.00 4.18
C GLN A 114 -5.64 -11.06 3.08
N ILE A 115 -6.53 -10.21 2.62
CA ILE A 115 -6.28 -9.31 1.48
C ILE A 115 -6.46 -7.88 1.94
N VAL A 116 -5.38 -7.11 1.88
CA VAL A 116 -5.44 -5.66 2.13
C VAL A 116 -5.75 -4.96 0.82
N LEU A 117 -6.85 -4.24 0.78
CA LEU A 117 -7.27 -3.44 -0.36
C LEU A 117 -6.60 -2.07 -0.27
N ILE A 118 -5.82 -1.71 -1.28
CA ILE A 118 -5.06 -0.47 -1.28
C ILE A 118 -5.67 0.47 -2.32
N PRO A 119 -6.26 1.60 -1.90
CA PRO A 119 -6.78 2.58 -2.85
C PRO A 119 -5.67 3.06 -3.79
N ARG A 120 -5.92 3.04 -5.11
CA ARG A 120 -4.92 3.44 -6.10
C ARG A 120 -4.41 4.87 -5.93
N ASN A 121 -5.27 5.74 -5.38
CA ASN A 121 -5.02 7.14 -5.10
C ASN A 121 -4.38 7.40 -3.73
N THR A 122 -3.88 6.34 -3.06
CA THR A 122 -3.12 6.47 -1.81
C THR A 122 -1.88 7.32 -2.04
N MET A 123 -1.76 8.40 -1.26
CA MET A 123 -0.62 9.31 -1.32
C MET A 123 0.58 8.73 -0.57
N THR A 124 1.69 8.57 -1.27
CA THR A 124 2.95 8.03 -0.72
C THR A 124 4.15 8.56 -1.48
N GLU A 125 5.36 8.41 -0.93
CA GLU A 125 6.60 8.69 -1.65
C GLU A 125 6.82 7.68 -2.76
N ILE A 126 6.93 8.17 -3.99
CA ILE A 126 7.31 7.39 -5.17
C ILE A 126 8.57 7.95 -5.81
N GLU A 127 9.35 7.11 -6.46
CA GLU A 127 10.47 7.56 -7.29
C GLU A 127 9.94 8.23 -8.55
N VAL A 128 10.52 9.37 -8.91
CA VAL A 128 10.17 10.11 -10.12
C VAL A 128 11.37 10.21 -11.05
N PHE A 129 11.09 10.20 -12.36
CA PHE A 129 12.08 10.17 -13.41
C PHE A 129 11.87 11.31 -14.40
N ASP A 130 12.94 11.78 -15.01
CA ASP A 130 12.85 12.70 -16.11
C ASP A 130 12.37 12.00 -17.40
N TYR A 131 12.18 12.80 -18.47
CA TYR A 131 11.72 12.27 -19.77
C TYR A 131 12.68 11.21 -20.38
N PHE A 132 13.94 11.22 -19.97
CA PHE A 132 14.97 10.28 -20.45
C PHE A 132 15.08 9.04 -19.57
N GLY A 133 14.26 8.92 -18.51
CA GLY A 133 14.28 7.80 -17.58
C GLY A 133 15.37 7.89 -16.49
N ASN A 134 15.99 9.07 -16.30
CA ASN A 134 16.93 9.26 -15.19
C ASN A 134 16.17 9.57 -13.90
N PRO A 135 16.53 8.98 -12.75
CA PRO A 135 15.90 9.29 -11.48
C PRO A 135 16.22 10.73 -11.07
N ILE A 136 15.18 11.49 -10.71
CA ILE A 136 15.31 12.89 -10.27
C ILE A 136 14.95 13.09 -8.78
N GLY A 137 14.62 12.02 -8.09
CA GLY A 137 14.32 12.00 -6.67
C GLY A 137 13.02 11.29 -6.32
N THR A 138 12.43 11.65 -5.19
CA THR A 138 11.13 11.16 -4.73
C THR A 138 10.15 12.29 -4.57
N GLU A 139 8.87 12.04 -4.87
CA GLU A 139 7.78 12.97 -4.64
C GLU A 139 6.60 12.23 -4.01
N THR A 140 5.82 12.92 -3.19
CA THR A 140 4.54 12.39 -2.69
C THR A 140 3.50 12.48 -3.79
N LYS A 141 3.07 11.34 -4.29
CA LYS A 141 2.07 11.20 -5.36
C LYS A 141 1.16 9.99 -5.09
N GLN A 142 0.13 9.83 -5.91
CA GLN A 142 -0.72 8.63 -5.88
C GLN A 142 0.12 7.38 -6.20
N LEU A 143 -0.07 6.31 -5.42
CA LEU A 143 0.66 5.04 -5.54
C LEU A 143 0.54 4.43 -6.94
N THR A 144 -0.62 4.57 -7.60
CA THR A 144 -0.86 4.09 -8.98
C THR A 144 0.22 4.57 -9.96
N LEU A 145 0.74 5.80 -9.78
CA LEU A 145 1.73 6.42 -10.66
C LEU A 145 3.13 5.81 -10.52
N ALA A 146 3.42 5.09 -9.45
CA ALA A 146 4.71 4.42 -9.30
C ALA A 146 4.97 3.43 -10.44
N TYR A 147 3.93 2.72 -10.89
CA TYR A 147 3.99 1.81 -12.03
C TYR A 147 4.32 2.54 -13.33
N ALA A 148 3.68 3.69 -13.57
CA ALA A 148 3.83 4.46 -14.79
C ALA A 148 5.25 4.99 -15.03
N PHE A 149 6.02 5.22 -13.97
CA PHE A 149 7.40 5.68 -14.09
C PHE A 149 8.40 4.59 -14.50
N GLY A 150 8.00 3.33 -14.50
CA GLY A 150 8.80 2.21 -14.96
C GLY A 150 8.68 1.95 -16.48
N ASP A 151 8.94 0.72 -16.84
CA ASP A 151 8.96 0.23 -18.23
C ASP A 151 7.65 -0.44 -18.67
N GLY A 152 6.62 -0.44 -17.84
CA GLY A 152 5.38 -1.19 -18.07
C GLY A 152 5.50 -2.68 -17.78
N ARG A 153 6.64 -3.15 -17.26
CA ARG A 153 6.94 -4.54 -16.95
C ARG A 153 7.60 -4.68 -15.56
N GLU A 154 8.71 -5.41 -15.50
CA GLU A 154 9.42 -5.72 -14.25
C GLU A 154 9.83 -4.46 -13.48
N LYS A 155 10.39 -3.47 -14.16
CA LYS A 155 10.79 -2.20 -13.53
C LYS A 155 9.61 -1.45 -12.93
N SER A 156 8.47 -1.42 -13.61
CA SER A 156 7.22 -0.82 -13.10
C SER A 156 6.74 -1.53 -11.84
N CYS A 157 6.79 -2.87 -11.82
CA CYS A 157 6.44 -3.67 -10.66
C CYS A 157 7.38 -3.37 -9.48
N GLU A 158 8.69 -3.31 -9.71
CA GLU A 158 9.70 -3.02 -8.69
C GLU A 158 9.53 -1.63 -8.06
N LEU A 159 9.23 -0.61 -8.88
CA LEU A 159 8.96 0.74 -8.40
C LEU A 159 7.70 0.77 -7.52
N THR A 160 6.64 0.07 -7.92
CA THR A 160 5.41 -0.02 -7.14
C THR A 160 5.63 -0.78 -5.83
N VAL A 161 6.36 -1.90 -5.86
CA VAL A 161 6.78 -2.64 -4.67
C VAL A 161 7.58 -1.76 -3.72
N GLY A 162 8.55 -0.99 -4.23
CA GLY A 162 9.36 -0.06 -3.45
C GLY A 162 8.54 1.03 -2.77
N ALA A 163 7.60 1.64 -3.50
CA ALA A 163 6.70 2.66 -2.97
C ALA A 163 5.76 2.08 -1.90
N LEU A 164 5.19 0.90 -2.16
CA LEU A 164 4.32 0.22 -1.19
C LEU A 164 5.09 -0.23 0.05
N SER A 165 6.30 -0.77 -0.11
CA SER A 165 7.15 -1.15 1.03
C SER A 165 7.42 0.05 1.95
N LYS A 166 7.73 1.22 1.39
CA LYS A 166 7.91 2.47 2.17
C LYS A 166 6.64 2.86 2.92
N LEU A 167 5.48 2.84 2.25
CA LEU A 167 4.17 3.11 2.85
C LEU A 167 3.89 2.16 4.02
N LEU A 168 4.28 0.89 3.90
CA LEU A 168 4.09 -0.17 4.88
C LEU A 168 5.28 -0.32 5.85
N PHE A 169 5.94 0.78 6.19
CA PHE A 169 7.01 0.85 7.20
C PHE A 169 8.19 -0.09 6.92
N GLY A 170 8.58 -0.23 5.65
CA GLY A 170 9.68 -1.09 5.24
C GLY A 170 9.32 -2.58 5.19
N LEU A 171 8.04 -2.93 5.13
CA LEU A 171 7.60 -4.32 4.97
C LEU A 171 8.21 -4.91 3.69
N GLN A 172 8.95 -6.01 3.84
CA GLN A 172 9.42 -6.78 2.69
C GLN A 172 8.24 -7.40 1.95
N ILE A 173 8.11 -7.07 0.66
CA ILE A 173 7.18 -7.70 -0.27
C ILE A 173 7.89 -8.90 -0.91
N ASP A 174 7.35 -10.10 -0.69
CA ASP A 174 8.01 -11.36 -1.06
C ASP A 174 7.82 -11.72 -2.54
N GLY A 175 6.78 -11.17 -3.17
CA GLY A 175 6.50 -11.39 -4.59
C GLY A 175 5.47 -10.42 -5.13
N TYR A 176 5.34 -10.39 -6.45
CA TYR A 176 4.30 -9.60 -7.11
C TYR A 176 3.71 -10.31 -8.33
N PHE A 177 2.50 -9.90 -8.68
CA PHE A 177 1.83 -10.19 -9.94
C PHE A 177 1.28 -8.89 -10.52
N ALA A 178 1.52 -8.63 -11.79
CA ALA A 178 0.87 -7.57 -12.54
C ALA A 178 0.16 -8.18 -13.75
N VAL A 179 -1.13 -7.86 -13.90
CA VAL A 179 -1.96 -8.32 -15.02
C VAL A 179 -2.62 -7.11 -15.67
N ASN A 180 -2.81 -7.18 -16.98
CA ASN A 180 -3.52 -6.13 -17.71
C ASN A 180 -5.03 -6.40 -17.83
N MET A 181 -5.76 -5.49 -18.49
CA MET A 181 -7.22 -5.57 -18.64
C MET A 181 -7.68 -6.81 -19.38
N ASP A 182 -6.94 -7.26 -20.40
CA ASP A 182 -7.32 -8.44 -21.20
C ASP A 182 -7.15 -9.76 -20.43
N SER A 183 -6.44 -9.71 -19.30
CA SER A 183 -6.26 -10.87 -18.44
C SER A 183 -7.48 -11.14 -17.56
N ILE A 184 -8.29 -10.13 -17.26
CA ILE A 184 -9.45 -10.25 -16.36
C ILE A 184 -10.48 -11.25 -16.91
N PRO A 185 -10.99 -11.14 -18.16
CA PRO A 185 -11.87 -12.12 -18.76
C PRO A 185 -11.27 -13.51 -18.78
N TYR A 186 -9.99 -13.63 -19.11
CA TYR A 186 -9.29 -14.93 -19.16
C TYR A 186 -9.36 -15.67 -17.81
N PHE A 187 -8.95 -15.02 -16.72
CA PHE A 187 -8.99 -15.64 -15.40
C PHE A 187 -10.41 -15.94 -14.93
N ASN A 188 -11.35 -15.04 -15.21
CA ASN A 188 -12.74 -15.22 -14.89
C ASN A 188 -13.32 -16.46 -15.59
N ASP A 189 -13.05 -16.63 -16.87
CA ASP A 189 -13.58 -17.74 -17.67
C ASP A 189 -12.84 -19.06 -17.33
N ALA A 190 -11.58 -19.01 -16.90
CA ALA A 190 -10.81 -20.17 -16.44
C ALA A 190 -11.46 -20.87 -15.23
N VAL A 191 -12.25 -20.16 -14.43
CA VAL A 191 -13.02 -20.72 -13.30
C VAL A 191 -14.47 -21.03 -13.68
N GLY A 192 -14.87 -20.80 -14.94
CA GLY A 192 -16.20 -21.07 -15.46
C GLY A 192 -17.21 -19.93 -15.23
N GLY A 193 -16.72 -18.70 -15.18
CA GLY A 193 -17.52 -17.50 -14.92
C GLY A 193 -17.78 -17.26 -13.42
N VAL A 194 -17.85 -16.00 -13.02
CA VAL A 194 -17.99 -15.59 -11.63
C VAL A 194 -19.39 -15.03 -11.36
N PRO A 195 -20.19 -15.67 -10.49
CA PRO A 195 -21.48 -15.12 -10.10
C PRO A 195 -21.30 -13.93 -9.15
N ILE A 196 -22.01 -12.84 -9.43
CA ILE A 196 -22.07 -11.66 -8.57
C ILE A 196 -23.53 -11.23 -8.37
N THR A 197 -23.79 -10.50 -7.30
CA THR A 197 -25.01 -9.71 -7.15
C THR A 197 -24.66 -8.26 -7.48
N VAL A 198 -25.49 -7.61 -8.30
CA VAL A 198 -25.27 -6.21 -8.69
C VAL A 198 -25.68 -5.30 -7.53
N GLU A 199 -24.69 -4.72 -6.84
CA GLU A 199 -24.88 -3.82 -5.69
C GLU A 199 -24.45 -2.38 -5.99
N ASP A 200 -23.90 -2.12 -7.19
CA ASP A 200 -23.38 -0.84 -7.61
C ASP A 200 -24.35 -0.17 -8.60
N GLU A 201 -24.99 0.91 -8.13
CA GLU A 201 -25.97 1.68 -8.90
C GLU A 201 -25.32 2.32 -10.14
N MET A 202 -24.08 2.82 -10.04
CA MET A 202 -23.41 3.45 -11.19
C MET A 202 -23.19 2.48 -12.34
N VAL A 203 -22.87 1.20 -12.03
CA VAL A 203 -22.73 0.17 -13.07
C VAL A 203 -24.08 -0.19 -13.68
N ALA A 204 -25.12 -0.32 -12.84
CA ALA A 204 -26.47 -0.63 -13.31
C ALA A 204 -27.04 0.49 -14.20
N GLU A 205 -26.81 1.75 -13.85
CA GLU A 205 -27.22 2.89 -14.66
C GLU A 205 -26.45 2.99 -15.99
N LYS A 206 -25.14 2.70 -15.95
CA LYS A 206 -24.29 2.76 -17.14
C LYS A 206 -24.58 1.66 -18.15
N TYR A 207 -24.89 0.47 -17.67
CA TYR A 207 -25.09 -0.73 -18.47
C TYR A 207 -26.43 -1.43 -18.12
N PRO A 208 -27.58 -0.76 -18.31
CA PRO A 208 -28.89 -1.25 -17.85
C PRO A 208 -29.37 -2.54 -18.55
N ASP A 209 -28.82 -2.84 -19.73
CA ASP A 209 -29.11 -4.09 -20.44
C ASP A 209 -28.31 -5.28 -19.86
N ASP A 210 -27.16 -5.02 -19.25
CA ASP A 210 -26.26 -6.03 -18.74
C ASP A 210 -26.43 -6.24 -17.23
N PHE A 211 -26.72 -5.14 -16.46
CA PHE A 211 -26.74 -5.14 -15.01
C PHE A 211 -27.99 -4.44 -14.45
N LYS A 212 -28.68 -5.11 -13.53
CA LYS A 212 -29.81 -4.52 -12.78
C LYS A 212 -29.59 -4.70 -11.29
N MET A 213 -29.87 -3.63 -10.55
CA MET A 213 -29.71 -3.61 -9.10
C MET A 213 -30.40 -4.79 -8.44
N GLY A 214 -29.67 -5.50 -7.55
CA GLY A 214 -30.15 -6.65 -6.79
C GLY A 214 -30.24 -7.96 -7.60
N GLU A 215 -30.03 -7.96 -8.91
CA GLU A 215 -30.02 -9.18 -9.70
C GLU A 215 -28.67 -9.90 -9.64
N SER A 216 -28.72 -11.24 -9.69
CA SER A 216 -27.53 -12.08 -9.81
C SER A 216 -27.17 -12.27 -11.28
N VAL A 217 -25.91 -12.01 -11.61
CA VAL A 217 -25.35 -12.17 -12.96
C VAL A 217 -24.10 -13.02 -12.91
N THR A 218 -23.94 -13.97 -13.83
CA THR A 218 -22.66 -14.66 -14.00
C THR A 218 -21.81 -13.89 -15.01
N LEU A 219 -20.73 -13.30 -14.54
CA LEU A 219 -19.79 -12.57 -15.37
C LEU A 219 -19.00 -13.54 -16.25
N THR A 220 -18.93 -13.26 -17.55
CA THR A 220 -18.15 -14.00 -18.55
C THR A 220 -17.63 -13.03 -19.61
N GLY A 221 -16.46 -13.31 -20.17
CA GLY A 221 -15.87 -12.50 -21.22
C GLY A 221 -15.87 -11.00 -20.90
N ASP A 222 -16.33 -10.19 -21.86
CA ASP A 222 -16.35 -8.72 -21.77
C ASP A 222 -17.22 -8.15 -20.64
N LEU A 223 -18.24 -8.90 -20.18
CA LEU A 223 -19.05 -8.45 -19.03
C LEU A 223 -18.21 -8.31 -17.78
N THR A 224 -17.19 -9.17 -17.62
CA THR A 224 -16.28 -9.10 -16.48
C THR A 224 -15.47 -7.81 -16.48
N GLU A 225 -14.89 -7.44 -17.64
CA GLU A 225 -14.16 -6.18 -17.77
C GLU A 225 -15.09 -4.98 -17.50
N LYS A 226 -16.27 -4.94 -18.10
CA LYS A 226 -17.26 -3.88 -17.87
C LYS A 226 -17.56 -3.70 -16.39
N TYR A 227 -17.85 -4.80 -15.68
CA TYR A 227 -18.21 -4.76 -14.27
C TYR A 227 -17.04 -4.30 -13.38
N VAL A 228 -15.88 -4.92 -13.51
CA VAL A 228 -14.73 -4.71 -12.60
C VAL A 228 -14.10 -3.34 -12.82
N ARG A 229 -14.11 -2.83 -14.05
CA ARG A 229 -13.35 -1.65 -14.46
C ARG A 229 -14.13 -0.34 -14.38
N PHE A 230 -15.43 -0.36 -14.61
CA PHE A 230 -16.21 0.87 -14.74
C PHE A 230 -15.99 1.84 -13.57
N ARG A 231 -15.85 3.11 -13.90
CA ARG A 231 -15.80 4.22 -12.95
C ARG A 231 -16.40 5.44 -13.63
N ASP A 232 -17.33 6.14 -12.98
CA ASP A 232 -17.72 7.47 -13.40
C ASP A 232 -16.76 8.50 -12.81
N ILE A 233 -15.95 9.09 -13.66
CA ILE A 233 -14.93 10.07 -13.24
C ILE A 233 -15.52 11.43 -12.87
N ASN A 234 -16.82 11.64 -13.14
CA ASN A 234 -17.53 12.88 -12.81
C ASN A 234 -18.21 12.80 -11.44
N GLU A 235 -18.26 11.60 -10.83
CA GLU A 235 -18.86 11.38 -9.53
C GLU A 235 -17.80 11.28 -8.44
N ASP A 236 -17.97 12.09 -7.41
CA ASP A 236 -17.10 12.07 -6.21
C ASP A 236 -17.19 10.71 -5.52
N GLY A 237 -16.05 10.22 -5.01
CA GLY A 237 -15.97 8.94 -4.32
C GLY A 237 -16.08 7.71 -5.24
N SER A 238 -16.15 7.88 -6.56
CA SER A 238 -16.26 6.77 -7.52
C SER A 238 -15.07 5.81 -7.50
N ALA A 239 -13.89 6.24 -7.02
CA ALA A 239 -12.74 5.35 -6.81
C ALA A 239 -13.01 4.36 -5.67
N THR A 240 -13.61 4.81 -4.57
CA THR A 240 -14.01 3.97 -3.44
C THR A 240 -15.10 2.98 -3.83
N VAL A 241 -16.14 3.44 -4.57
CA VAL A 241 -17.20 2.57 -5.08
C VAL A 241 -16.62 1.46 -5.96
N ARG A 242 -15.69 1.80 -6.86
CA ARG A 242 -14.99 0.79 -7.67
C ARG A 242 -14.19 -0.20 -6.82
N LEU A 243 -13.50 0.27 -5.78
CA LEU A 243 -12.75 -0.60 -4.87
C LEU A 243 -13.66 -1.61 -4.16
N HIS A 244 -14.80 -1.18 -3.65
CA HIS A 244 -15.81 -2.07 -3.03
C HIS A 244 -16.33 -3.10 -4.04
N ARG A 245 -16.64 -2.69 -5.26
CA ARG A 245 -17.06 -3.61 -6.33
C ARG A 245 -15.97 -4.62 -6.68
N GLN A 246 -14.72 -4.19 -6.75
CA GLN A 246 -13.57 -5.09 -6.96
C GLN A 246 -13.39 -6.07 -5.80
N LYS A 247 -13.62 -5.64 -4.55
CA LYS A 247 -13.64 -6.52 -3.37
C LYS A 247 -14.70 -7.61 -3.52
N GLY A 248 -15.94 -7.23 -3.83
CA GLY A 248 -17.06 -8.17 -4.02
C GLY A 248 -16.76 -9.18 -5.14
N TYR A 249 -16.25 -8.69 -6.26
CA TYR A 249 -15.82 -9.55 -7.37
C TYR A 249 -14.70 -10.52 -6.96
N LEU A 250 -13.66 -10.03 -6.29
CA LEU A 250 -12.53 -10.86 -5.87
C LEU A 250 -12.96 -11.95 -4.88
N LYS A 251 -13.82 -11.62 -3.93
CA LYS A 251 -14.42 -12.60 -3.00
C LYS A 251 -15.16 -13.71 -3.76
N SER A 252 -16.03 -13.32 -4.70
CA SER A 252 -16.80 -14.26 -5.54
C SER A 252 -15.89 -15.09 -6.45
N PHE A 253 -14.84 -14.48 -7.00
CA PHE A 253 -13.84 -15.17 -7.83
C PHE A 253 -13.10 -16.26 -7.03
N ILE A 254 -12.63 -15.95 -5.82
CA ILE A 254 -11.93 -16.93 -4.97
C ILE A 254 -12.85 -18.09 -4.61
N GLN A 255 -14.10 -17.79 -4.24
CA GLN A 255 -15.10 -18.83 -3.95
C GLN A 255 -15.35 -19.71 -5.17
N ARG A 256 -15.57 -19.08 -6.34
CA ARG A 256 -15.80 -19.80 -7.59
C ARG A 256 -14.60 -20.64 -8.02
N ALA A 257 -13.38 -20.14 -7.83
CA ALA A 257 -12.16 -20.89 -8.09
C ALA A 257 -12.04 -22.15 -7.23
N LYS A 258 -12.39 -22.07 -5.94
CA LYS A 258 -12.45 -23.22 -5.03
C LYS A 258 -13.48 -24.28 -5.50
N GLU A 259 -14.68 -23.84 -5.84
CA GLU A 259 -15.73 -24.72 -6.35
C GLU A 259 -15.32 -25.40 -7.66
N SER A 260 -14.75 -24.62 -8.58
CA SER A 260 -14.24 -25.12 -9.86
C SER A 260 -13.11 -26.14 -9.66
N GLN A 261 -12.16 -25.86 -8.76
CA GLN A 261 -11.07 -26.78 -8.41
C GLN A 261 -11.58 -28.06 -7.74
N ALA A 262 -12.62 -27.97 -6.93
CA ALA A 262 -13.24 -29.14 -6.30
C ALA A 262 -13.90 -30.07 -7.34
N ALA A 263 -14.56 -29.46 -8.34
CA ALA A 263 -15.23 -30.16 -9.45
C ALA A 263 -14.25 -30.65 -10.52
N ASP A 264 -13.24 -29.83 -10.86
CA ASP A 264 -12.25 -30.13 -11.90
C ASP A 264 -10.83 -29.78 -11.43
N LYS A 265 -10.04 -30.78 -11.13
CA LYS A 265 -8.67 -30.63 -10.61
C LYS A 265 -7.71 -29.96 -11.60
N THR A 266 -8.10 -29.77 -12.86
CA THR A 266 -7.30 -29.03 -13.84
C THR A 266 -7.48 -27.52 -13.76
N THR A 267 -8.39 -27.02 -12.93
CA THR A 267 -8.61 -25.57 -12.73
C THR A 267 -7.34 -24.85 -12.34
N ILE A 268 -6.58 -25.38 -11.37
CA ILE A 268 -5.30 -24.79 -10.97
C ILE A 268 -4.31 -24.71 -12.14
N THR A 269 -4.27 -25.73 -13.00
CA THR A 269 -3.38 -25.73 -14.17
C THR A 269 -3.76 -24.60 -15.14
N ARG A 270 -5.06 -24.40 -15.43
CA ARG A 270 -5.53 -23.29 -16.29
C ARG A 270 -5.16 -21.95 -15.69
N LEU A 271 -5.33 -21.75 -14.38
CA LEU A 271 -4.95 -20.51 -13.70
C LEU A 271 -3.44 -20.27 -13.76
N VAL A 272 -2.63 -21.29 -13.50
CA VAL A 272 -1.17 -21.23 -13.56
C VAL A 272 -0.67 -20.94 -14.98
N ASP A 273 -1.25 -21.58 -16.00
CA ASP A 273 -0.90 -21.31 -17.40
C ASP A 273 -1.29 -19.87 -17.78
N GLY A 274 -2.45 -19.39 -17.30
CA GLY A 274 -2.85 -17.99 -17.46
C GLY A 274 -1.87 -17.00 -16.83
N ILE A 275 -1.35 -17.29 -15.64
CA ILE A 275 -0.31 -16.45 -15.00
C ILE A 275 0.94 -16.40 -15.89
N GLN A 276 1.39 -17.55 -16.43
CA GLN A 276 2.56 -17.59 -17.31
C GLN A 276 2.40 -16.77 -18.60
N GLU A 277 1.20 -16.72 -19.15
CA GLU A 277 0.93 -16.03 -20.41
C GLU A 277 0.54 -14.57 -20.24
N LYS A 278 -0.12 -14.23 -19.13
CA LYS A 278 -0.83 -12.95 -18.95
C LYS A 278 -0.32 -12.09 -17.83
N ALA A 279 0.61 -12.60 -16.99
CA ALA A 279 1.11 -11.85 -15.84
C ALA A 279 2.62 -11.59 -15.93
N ILE A 280 3.03 -10.46 -15.37
CA ILE A 280 4.42 -10.19 -15.03
C ILE A 280 4.59 -10.52 -13.55
N THR A 281 5.55 -11.37 -13.21
CA THR A 281 5.81 -11.80 -11.85
C THR A 281 7.29 -12.11 -11.64
N ASN A 282 7.80 -11.87 -10.44
CA ASN A 282 9.13 -12.30 -9.99
C ASN A 282 9.11 -13.65 -9.27
N MET A 283 7.93 -14.29 -9.15
CA MET A 283 7.80 -15.57 -8.48
C MET A 283 8.02 -16.73 -9.46
N ALA A 284 8.67 -17.81 -8.99
CA ALA A 284 8.82 -19.01 -9.76
C ALA A 284 7.47 -19.78 -9.86
N LYS A 285 7.30 -20.56 -10.95
CA LYS A 285 6.06 -21.29 -11.24
C LYS A 285 5.63 -22.22 -10.11
N ASP A 286 6.57 -22.94 -9.54
CA ASP A 286 6.34 -23.85 -8.41
C ASP A 286 5.84 -23.11 -7.16
N GLN A 287 6.41 -21.93 -6.87
CA GLN A 287 6.02 -21.14 -5.71
C GLN A 287 4.54 -20.69 -5.78
N TYR A 288 4.11 -20.09 -6.90
CA TYR A 288 2.73 -19.63 -7.00
C TYR A 288 1.74 -20.77 -7.27
N MET A 289 2.17 -21.88 -7.84
CA MET A 289 1.35 -23.10 -7.96
C MET A 289 1.06 -23.72 -6.59
N ASP A 290 2.08 -23.90 -5.75
CA ASP A 290 1.92 -24.44 -4.40
C ASP A 290 1.02 -23.54 -3.56
N MET A 291 1.22 -22.23 -3.67
CA MET A 291 0.43 -21.21 -2.99
C MET A 291 -1.04 -21.23 -3.42
N GLY A 292 -1.29 -21.29 -4.74
CA GLY A 292 -2.63 -21.41 -5.30
C GLY A 292 -3.32 -22.69 -4.88
N LEU A 293 -2.63 -23.84 -4.90
CA LEU A 293 -3.16 -25.11 -4.43
C LEU A 293 -3.52 -25.09 -2.94
N ALA A 294 -2.66 -24.51 -2.11
CA ALA A 294 -2.91 -24.36 -0.68
C ALA A 294 -4.19 -23.55 -0.45
N MET A 295 -4.33 -22.39 -1.12
CA MET A 295 -5.50 -21.54 -1.01
C MET A 295 -6.80 -22.19 -1.55
N LEU A 296 -6.73 -22.85 -2.72
CA LEU A 296 -7.91 -23.47 -3.35
C LEU A 296 -8.39 -24.73 -2.60
N ASN A 297 -7.48 -25.45 -1.95
CA ASN A 297 -7.82 -26.65 -1.15
C ASN A 297 -8.09 -26.33 0.33
N SER A 298 -7.82 -25.12 0.79
CA SER A 298 -8.11 -24.70 2.16
C SER A 298 -9.62 -24.84 2.46
N PRO A 299 -10.00 -25.46 3.58
CA PRO A 299 -11.40 -25.54 3.98
C PRO A 299 -11.99 -24.20 4.39
N LYS A 300 -11.15 -23.20 4.67
CA LYS A 300 -11.58 -21.85 5.06
C LYS A 300 -12.21 -21.13 3.86
N THR A 301 -13.43 -20.67 4.02
CA THR A 301 -14.07 -19.72 3.10
C THR A 301 -13.60 -18.32 3.45
N MET A 302 -13.32 -17.48 2.47
CA MET A 302 -13.00 -16.08 2.72
C MET A 302 -14.27 -15.30 3.07
N GLU A 303 -14.25 -14.69 4.23
CA GLU A 303 -15.30 -13.84 4.75
C GLU A 303 -14.96 -12.35 4.54
N ASP A 304 -15.92 -11.46 4.81
CA ASP A 304 -15.67 -10.01 4.65
C ASP A 304 -14.53 -9.49 5.53
N GLY A 305 -14.34 -10.09 6.72
CA GLY A 305 -13.24 -9.77 7.64
C GLY A 305 -11.84 -10.21 7.15
N ASP A 306 -11.75 -11.03 6.10
CA ASP A 306 -10.48 -11.38 5.47
C ASP A 306 -10.06 -10.33 4.42
N PHE A 307 -10.93 -9.36 4.11
CA PHE A 307 -10.66 -8.22 3.25
C PHE A 307 -10.53 -6.97 4.10
N ILE A 308 -9.31 -6.48 4.22
CA ILE A 308 -8.96 -5.33 5.06
C ILE A 308 -8.94 -4.08 4.19
N GLU A 309 -9.79 -3.13 4.50
CA GLU A 309 -9.82 -1.81 3.87
C GLU A 309 -9.03 -0.83 4.73
N LEU A 310 -8.27 0.05 4.09
CA LEU A 310 -7.52 1.08 4.80
C LEU A 310 -8.46 2.23 5.17
N SER A 311 -8.42 2.65 6.43
CA SER A 311 -9.04 3.90 6.86
C SER A 311 -8.14 5.10 6.54
N GLY A 312 -8.74 6.28 6.40
CA GLY A 312 -8.02 7.50 6.10
C GLY A 312 -8.92 8.63 5.64
N GLU A 313 -8.30 9.71 5.20
CA GLU A 313 -8.98 10.90 4.70
C GLU A 313 -8.93 10.96 3.18
N ILE A 314 -10.07 11.30 2.56
CA ILE A 314 -10.16 11.55 1.12
C ILE A 314 -10.18 13.07 0.92
N TYR A 315 -9.23 13.57 0.14
CA TYR A 315 -9.20 14.96 -0.30
C TYR A 315 -9.61 15.07 -1.76
N GLN A 316 -10.63 15.89 -2.02
CA GLN A 316 -11.13 16.19 -3.36
C GLN A 316 -10.45 17.45 -3.89
N GLY A 317 -9.44 17.28 -4.75
CA GLY A 317 -8.75 18.34 -5.45
C GLY A 317 -8.96 18.24 -6.96
N LYS A 318 -7.92 18.53 -7.74
CA LYS A 318 -7.93 18.24 -9.18
C LYS A 318 -8.07 16.74 -9.45
N PHE A 319 -7.52 15.92 -8.56
CA PHE A 319 -7.65 14.47 -8.51
C PHE A 319 -8.03 14.09 -7.08
N GLU A 320 -8.74 13.00 -6.92
CA GLU A 320 -9.04 12.42 -5.61
C GLU A 320 -7.75 11.85 -5.00
N GLU A 321 -7.43 12.25 -3.77
CA GLU A 321 -6.25 11.81 -3.01
C GLU A 321 -6.71 11.11 -1.74
N PHE A 322 -6.09 9.97 -1.41
CA PHE A 322 -6.35 9.23 -0.19
C PHE A 322 -5.13 9.26 0.72
N TYR A 323 -5.30 9.73 1.94
CA TYR A 323 -4.29 9.77 2.99
C TYR A 323 -4.66 8.75 4.06
N PRO A 324 -3.96 7.60 4.13
CA PRO A 324 -4.27 6.57 5.11
C PRO A 324 -3.99 7.04 6.54
N ASP A 325 -4.77 6.53 7.51
CA ASP A 325 -4.43 6.63 8.93
C ASP A 325 -3.17 5.79 9.18
N MET A 326 -2.05 6.46 9.43
CA MET A 326 -0.75 5.81 9.54
C MET A 326 -0.61 4.96 10.81
N ASP A 327 -1.32 5.29 11.88
CA ASP A 327 -1.31 4.52 13.12
C ASP A 327 -2.08 3.21 12.94
N GLU A 328 -3.28 3.27 12.36
CA GLU A 328 -4.07 2.09 12.03
C GLU A 328 -3.38 1.23 10.96
N LEU A 329 -2.80 1.84 9.94
CA LEU A 329 -2.03 1.12 8.93
C LEU A 329 -0.85 0.37 9.55
N LYS A 330 -0.14 0.97 10.51
CA LYS A 330 0.96 0.32 11.23
C LYS A 330 0.47 -0.85 12.06
N GLU A 331 -0.68 -0.70 12.70
CA GLU A 331 -1.30 -1.79 13.46
C GLU A 331 -1.72 -2.95 12.54
N ILE A 332 -2.32 -2.68 11.39
CA ILE A 332 -2.64 -3.67 10.35
C ILE A 332 -1.38 -4.44 9.93
N VAL A 333 -0.30 -3.72 9.60
CA VAL A 333 0.97 -4.32 9.17
C VAL A 333 1.57 -5.22 10.26
N ILE A 334 1.55 -4.76 11.52
CA ILE A 334 2.05 -5.55 12.66
C ILE A 334 1.20 -6.81 12.85
N ASN A 335 -0.11 -6.69 12.89
CA ASN A 335 -1.00 -7.80 13.13
C ASN A 335 -0.92 -8.88 12.05
N LEU A 336 -0.71 -8.48 10.78
CA LEU A 336 -0.60 -9.39 9.66
C LEU A 336 0.78 -10.05 9.56
N PHE A 337 1.84 -9.27 9.72
CA PHE A 337 3.16 -9.70 9.26
C PHE A 337 4.22 -9.83 10.35
N TYR A 338 3.91 -9.47 11.59
CA TYR A 338 4.91 -9.46 12.65
C TYR A 338 4.43 -10.24 13.88
N LYS A 339 5.35 -10.58 14.74
CA LYS A 339 5.11 -11.17 16.08
C LYS A 339 5.85 -10.34 17.12
N GLU A 340 5.22 -10.13 18.29
CA GLU A 340 5.89 -9.44 19.40
C GLU A 340 7.19 -10.18 19.76
N LYS A 341 8.26 -9.43 19.87
CA LYS A 341 9.56 -9.96 20.26
C LYS A 341 9.57 -10.05 21.79
N ALA A 342 9.65 -11.27 22.29
CA ALA A 342 9.77 -11.53 23.71
C ALA A 342 11.04 -10.92 24.32
#